data_63b75ccf9570a0cecebdf844a6b96b58
#
_entry.id   63b75ccf9570a0cecebdf844a6b96b58
#
_cell.length_a   1.000
_cell.length_b   1.000
_cell.length_c   1.000
_cell.angle_alpha   90.00
_cell.angle_beta   90.00
_cell.angle_gamma   90.00
#
_symmetry.space_group_name_H-M   'P 1'
#
loop_
_entity.id
_entity.type
_entity.pdbx_description
1 polymer ?
#
loop_
_entity_poly.entity_id
_entity_poly.type
_entity_poly.pdbx_seq_one_letter_code
_entity_poly.pdbx_strand_id
1 'polypeptide(L)'
;MAQPNTYAHCEALVGAADKDRYLASLFAPAAARQHLYALYAFASEIARVRDAAREPLPGEIRLQWWRDVLEGEGRGEVSANPVAAALLDTVARCALPAERLIALIDSHAFDLYDDAMPSLADLDAYAEQTSGILFALAAQILGGTDGADAIVAAATPAGTAFGVAQRLRTFPRDLARRQLFVPLDLLAQHGVTREEIEARQNAAGLRGALAALRDHARAAFGRFRAAAPDIPESCAPAFVVAALVPPLLARLDAAAADP
;
A
#
# COMPACT_ATOMS: atom_id res chain seq x y z
N MET A 1 24.26 -12.06 5.17
CA MET A 1 23.11 -12.91 5.56
C MET A 1 22.47 -12.31 6.80
N ALA A 2 21.17 -12.00 6.74
CA ALA A 2 20.42 -11.53 7.90
C ALA A 2 20.40 -12.60 9.01
N GLN A 3 20.43 -12.17 10.25
CA GLN A 3 20.33 -13.08 11.39
C GLN A 3 18.89 -13.60 11.52
N PRO A 4 18.66 -14.83 12.01
CA PRO A 4 17.30 -15.38 12.20
C PRO A 4 16.37 -14.46 13.02
N ASN A 5 16.93 -13.68 13.95
CA ASN A 5 16.19 -12.73 14.79
C ASN A 5 15.60 -11.56 14.00
N THR A 6 16.20 -11.16 12.86
CA THR A 6 15.70 -10.03 12.05
C THR A 6 14.39 -10.38 11.33
N TYR A 7 14.27 -11.58 10.80
CA TYR A 7 13.04 -12.07 10.18
C TYR A 7 11.92 -12.30 11.20
N ALA A 8 12.23 -12.82 12.39
CA ALA A 8 11.25 -12.95 13.48
C ALA A 8 10.72 -11.58 13.93
N HIS A 9 11.58 -10.55 13.93
CA HIS A 9 11.14 -9.17 14.19
C HIS A 9 10.17 -8.68 13.11
N CYS A 10 10.47 -8.91 11.82
CA CYS A 10 9.58 -8.54 10.72
C CYS A 10 8.21 -9.25 10.83
N GLU A 11 8.20 -10.55 11.13
CA GLU A 11 6.97 -11.31 11.35
C GLU A 11 6.11 -10.70 12.46
N ALA A 12 6.72 -10.42 13.62
CA ALA A 12 6.02 -9.81 14.75
C ALA A 12 5.47 -8.41 14.40
N LEU A 13 6.27 -7.59 13.68
CA LEU A 13 5.87 -6.27 13.25
C LEU A 13 4.66 -6.33 12.30
N VAL A 14 4.70 -7.19 11.27
CA VAL A 14 3.59 -7.34 10.32
C VAL A 14 2.35 -7.88 11.02
N GLY A 15 2.48 -8.86 11.91
CA GLY A 15 1.38 -9.40 12.71
C GLY A 15 0.69 -8.36 13.58
N ALA A 16 1.41 -7.34 14.03
CA ALA A 16 0.87 -6.23 14.81
C ALA A 16 0.31 -5.09 13.94
N ALA A 17 1.01 -4.74 12.85
CA ALA A 17 0.73 -3.56 12.05
C ALA A 17 -0.20 -3.81 10.84
N ASP A 18 -0.10 -4.98 10.20
CA ASP A 18 -0.85 -5.36 8.99
C ASP A 18 -1.32 -6.81 9.05
N LYS A 19 -2.36 -7.04 9.84
CA LYS A 19 -2.94 -8.38 10.02
C LYS A 19 -3.45 -9.00 8.71
N ASP A 20 -3.89 -8.17 7.77
CA ASP A 20 -4.44 -8.62 6.50
C ASP A 20 -3.32 -9.30 5.68
N ARG A 21 -2.17 -8.64 5.52
CA ARG A 21 -1.01 -9.21 4.84
C ARG A 21 -0.34 -10.32 5.64
N TYR A 22 -0.34 -10.24 6.98
CA TYR A 22 0.16 -11.33 7.82
C TYR A 22 -0.60 -12.63 7.55
N LEU A 23 -1.94 -12.59 7.62
CA LEU A 23 -2.78 -13.76 7.39
C LEU A 23 -2.70 -14.25 5.94
N ALA A 24 -2.65 -13.35 4.96
CA ALA A 24 -2.46 -13.70 3.54
C ALA A 24 -1.12 -14.44 3.32
N SER A 25 -0.06 -14.03 4.02
CA SER A 25 1.25 -14.70 3.93
C SER A 25 1.23 -16.16 4.38
N LEU A 26 0.28 -16.57 5.21
CA LEU A 26 0.15 -17.96 5.66
C LEU A 26 -0.21 -18.93 4.52
N PHE A 27 -0.76 -18.43 3.42
CA PHE A 27 -1.02 -19.21 2.20
C PHE A 27 0.24 -19.46 1.36
N ALA A 28 1.32 -18.73 1.64
CA ALA A 28 2.59 -18.90 0.95
C ALA A 28 3.41 -20.09 1.53
N PRO A 29 4.32 -20.69 0.72
CA PRO A 29 5.26 -21.67 1.21
C PRO A 29 6.07 -21.16 2.41
N ALA A 30 6.32 -22.02 3.41
CA ALA A 30 6.97 -21.61 4.65
C ALA A 30 8.34 -20.92 4.44
N ALA A 31 9.13 -21.38 3.45
CA ALA A 31 10.42 -20.80 3.12
C ALA A 31 10.34 -19.37 2.57
N ALA A 32 9.23 -19.01 1.92
CA ALA A 32 9.03 -17.68 1.33
C ALA A 32 8.45 -16.66 2.34
N ARG A 33 7.77 -17.13 3.40
CA ARG A 33 7.05 -16.24 4.34
C ARG A 33 7.95 -15.20 4.98
N GLN A 34 9.15 -15.57 5.37
CA GLN A 34 10.11 -14.64 5.97
C GLN A 34 10.43 -13.46 5.05
N HIS A 35 10.53 -13.70 3.75
CA HIS A 35 10.80 -12.66 2.75
C HIS A 35 9.58 -11.77 2.50
N LEU A 36 8.36 -12.34 2.52
CA LEU A 36 7.12 -11.57 2.51
C LEU A 36 7.00 -10.67 3.73
N TYR A 37 7.33 -11.19 4.93
CA TYR A 37 7.32 -10.39 6.16
C TYR A 37 8.36 -9.27 6.13
N ALA A 38 9.56 -9.50 5.55
CA ALA A 38 10.55 -8.43 5.39
C ALA A 38 10.04 -7.31 4.47
N LEU A 39 9.42 -7.67 3.33
CA LEU A 39 8.81 -6.71 2.40
C LEU A 39 7.67 -5.92 3.08
N TYR A 40 6.76 -6.59 3.77
CA TYR A 40 5.60 -5.95 4.39
C TYR A 40 5.96 -5.17 5.67
N ALA A 41 6.99 -5.58 6.40
CA ALA A 41 7.54 -4.81 7.52
C ALA A 41 8.13 -3.48 7.02
N PHE A 42 8.93 -3.52 5.95
CA PHE A 42 9.42 -2.32 5.28
C PHE A 42 8.28 -1.41 4.84
N ALA A 43 7.29 -1.93 4.10
CA ALA A 43 6.15 -1.14 3.64
C ALA A 43 5.37 -0.52 4.82
N SER A 44 5.24 -1.25 5.94
CA SER A 44 4.59 -0.74 7.15
C SER A 44 5.39 0.38 7.81
N GLU A 45 6.73 0.29 7.81
CA GLU A 45 7.59 1.37 8.33
C GLU A 45 7.48 2.63 7.47
N ILE A 46 7.51 2.50 6.13
CA ILE A 46 7.36 3.62 5.21
C ILE A 46 5.99 4.29 5.39
N ALA A 47 4.89 3.52 5.36
CA ALA A 47 3.54 4.04 5.51
C ALA A 47 3.28 4.75 6.85
N ARG A 48 4.09 4.45 7.88
CA ARG A 48 3.97 5.05 9.23
C ARG A 48 4.90 6.21 9.48
N VAL A 49 5.71 6.63 8.49
CA VAL A 49 6.64 7.75 8.67
C VAL A 49 5.91 9.01 9.09
N ARG A 50 4.75 9.31 8.47
CA ARG A 50 3.89 10.45 8.86
C ARG A 50 3.37 10.35 10.30
N ASP A 51 3.10 9.15 10.79
CA ASP A 51 2.62 8.95 12.17
C ASP A 51 3.70 9.23 13.21
N ALA A 52 4.96 8.99 12.85
CA ALA A 52 6.12 9.18 13.72
C ALA A 52 6.71 10.60 13.65
N ALA A 53 6.43 11.34 12.55
CA ALA A 53 6.95 12.68 12.32
C ALA A 53 5.81 13.71 12.41
N ARG A 54 5.89 14.65 13.36
CA ARG A 54 4.89 15.72 13.51
C ARG A 54 5.00 16.78 12.40
N GLU A 55 6.17 16.93 11.82
CA GLU A 55 6.48 17.88 10.76
C GLU A 55 7.08 17.14 9.55
N PRO A 56 6.98 17.68 8.32
CA PRO A 56 7.48 17.02 7.11
C PRO A 56 8.96 16.68 7.14
N LEU A 57 9.82 17.63 7.56
CA LEU A 57 11.28 17.47 7.47
C LEU A 57 11.84 16.22 8.18
N PRO A 58 11.48 15.89 9.43
CA PRO A 58 11.89 14.63 10.04
C PRO A 58 11.41 13.39 9.27
N GLY A 59 10.22 13.49 8.63
CA GLY A 59 9.69 12.44 7.76
C GLY A 59 10.54 12.25 6.50
N GLU A 60 10.88 13.36 5.83
CA GLU A 60 11.77 13.36 4.65
C GLU A 60 13.14 12.75 4.95
N ILE A 61 13.75 13.11 6.10
CA ILE A 61 15.03 12.55 6.53
C ILE A 61 14.92 11.02 6.69
N ARG A 62 13.80 10.52 7.25
CA ARG A 62 13.58 9.08 7.42
C ARG A 62 13.37 8.38 6.08
N LEU A 63 12.61 8.96 5.16
CA LEU A 63 12.43 8.42 3.81
C LEU A 63 13.76 8.43 3.05
N GLN A 64 14.56 9.50 3.18
CA GLN A 64 15.88 9.59 2.57
C GLN A 64 16.84 8.51 3.11
N TRP A 65 16.81 8.25 4.43
CA TRP A 65 17.63 7.18 5.01
C TRP A 65 17.29 5.81 4.39
N TRP A 66 16.01 5.52 4.13
CA TRP A 66 15.61 4.28 3.47
C TRP A 66 16.08 4.20 2.01
N ARG A 67 16.09 5.33 1.28
CA ARG A 67 16.68 5.39 -0.07
C ARG A 67 18.18 5.10 -0.02
N ASP A 68 18.92 5.80 0.84
CA ASP A 68 20.36 5.60 1.01
C ASP A 68 20.67 4.11 1.33
N VAL A 69 19.87 3.47 2.17
CA VAL A 69 20.00 2.04 2.49
C VAL A 69 19.85 1.15 1.23
N LEU A 70 18.84 1.43 0.40
CA LEU A 70 18.58 0.63 -0.82
C LEU A 70 19.60 0.88 -1.93
N GLU A 71 20.19 2.07 -1.98
CA GLU A 71 21.26 2.47 -2.90
C GLU A 71 22.65 2.01 -2.45
N GLY A 72 22.77 1.46 -1.24
CA GLY A 72 24.04 1.01 -0.67
C GLY A 72 24.86 2.14 -0.05
N GLU A 73 24.28 3.33 0.10
CA GLU A 73 24.89 4.53 0.68
C GLU A 73 24.47 4.76 2.14
N GLY A 74 23.77 3.80 2.73
CA GLY A 74 23.20 3.91 4.08
C GLY A 74 24.25 4.25 5.14
N ARG A 75 24.02 5.34 5.89
CA ARG A 75 24.90 5.83 6.94
C ARG A 75 24.56 5.17 8.28
N GLY A 76 25.59 4.90 9.08
CA GLY A 76 25.48 4.25 10.38
C GLY A 76 25.40 2.72 10.28
N GLU A 77 25.05 2.07 11.39
CA GLU A 77 24.89 0.60 11.40
C GLU A 77 23.52 0.20 10.81
N VAL A 78 23.42 0.13 9.48
CA VAL A 78 22.21 -0.36 8.78
C VAL A 78 21.80 -1.75 9.29
N SER A 79 22.78 -2.59 9.60
CA SER A 79 22.57 -3.93 10.15
C SER A 79 21.95 -3.93 11.56
N ALA A 80 22.00 -2.81 12.29
CA ALA A 80 21.33 -2.68 13.60
C ALA A 80 19.81 -2.47 13.45
N ASN A 81 19.32 -2.03 12.28
CA ASN A 81 17.89 -2.01 12.00
C ASN A 81 17.45 -3.38 11.47
N PRO A 82 16.63 -4.15 12.23
CA PRO A 82 16.27 -5.51 11.86
C PRO A 82 15.44 -5.58 10.56
N VAL A 83 14.60 -4.57 10.28
CA VAL A 83 13.80 -4.51 9.05
C VAL A 83 14.70 -4.26 7.84
N ALA A 84 15.64 -3.31 7.94
CA ALA A 84 16.58 -3.02 6.87
C ALA A 84 17.48 -4.23 6.56
N ALA A 85 18.01 -4.90 7.59
CA ALA A 85 18.83 -6.09 7.42
C ALA A 85 18.07 -7.24 6.74
N ALA A 86 16.81 -7.50 7.15
CA ALA A 86 15.96 -8.52 6.54
C ALA A 86 15.56 -8.15 5.10
N LEU A 87 15.26 -6.88 4.84
CA LEU A 87 14.90 -6.39 3.51
C LEU A 87 16.07 -6.54 2.54
N LEU A 88 17.28 -6.09 2.91
CA LEU A 88 18.46 -6.19 2.04
C LEU A 88 18.82 -7.65 1.73
N ASP A 89 18.72 -8.57 2.70
CA ASP A 89 18.92 -10.01 2.45
C ASP A 89 17.83 -10.54 1.51
N THR A 90 16.58 -10.08 1.65
CA THR A 90 15.46 -10.45 0.76
C THR A 90 15.66 -9.91 -0.66
N VAL A 91 16.08 -8.64 -0.80
CA VAL A 91 16.41 -8.02 -2.10
C VAL A 91 17.48 -8.85 -2.82
N ALA A 92 18.55 -9.22 -2.12
CA ALA A 92 19.63 -10.00 -2.71
C ALA A 92 19.20 -11.43 -3.08
N ARG A 93 18.40 -12.12 -2.24
CA ARG A 93 17.98 -13.52 -2.49
C ARG A 93 16.90 -13.67 -3.54
N CYS A 94 15.96 -12.72 -3.56
CA CYS A 94 14.80 -12.76 -4.46
C CYS A 94 15.01 -11.87 -5.69
N ALA A 95 16.21 -11.29 -5.88
CA ALA A 95 16.56 -10.36 -6.96
C ALA A 95 15.52 -9.23 -7.13
N LEU A 96 15.04 -8.66 -5.99
CA LEU A 96 14.05 -7.60 -6.06
C LEU A 96 14.68 -6.31 -6.61
N PRO A 97 14.03 -5.63 -7.56
CA PRO A 97 14.54 -4.39 -8.12
C PRO A 97 14.43 -3.26 -7.07
N ALA A 98 15.58 -2.68 -6.66
CA ALA A 98 15.64 -1.63 -5.65
C ALA A 98 14.86 -0.38 -6.08
N GLU A 99 14.84 -0.06 -7.37
CA GLU A 99 14.09 1.06 -7.94
C GLU A 99 12.58 1.00 -7.66
N ARG A 100 11.99 -0.20 -7.58
CA ARG A 100 10.58 -0.35 -7.21
C ARG A 100 10.33 -0.08 -5.73
N LEU A 101 11.27 -0.45 -4.87
CA LEU A 101 11.20 -0.13 -3.44
C LEU A 101 11.39 1.37 -3.22
N ILE A 102 12.27 2.01 -3.99
CA ILE A 102 12.48 3.47 -3.97
C ILE A 102 11.21 4.19 -4.46
N ALA A 103 10.58 3.73 -5.54
CA ALA A 103 9.32 4.30 -6.02
C ALA A 103 8.20 4.25 -4.96
N LEU A 104 8.14 3.18 -4.16
CA LEU A 104 7.23 3.10 -3.02
C LEU A 104 7.54 4.16 -1.97
N ILE A 105 8.82 4.37 -1.63
CA ILE A 105 9.25 5.42 -0.69
C ILE A 105 8.83 6.80 -1.22
N ASP A 106 9.11 7.08 -2.50
CA ASP A 106 8.83 8.37 -3.14
C ASP A 106 7.35 8.71 -3.12
N SER A 107 6.50 7.72 -3.37
CA SER A 107 5.05 7.90 -3.33
C SER A 107 4.53 8.25 -1.93
N HIS A 108 5.16 7.74 -0.88
CA HIS A 108 4.82 8.08 0.50
C HIS A 108 5.33 9.46 0.95
N ALA A 109 6.16 10.15 0.14
CA ALA A 109 6.49 11.54 0.41
C ALA A 109 5.25 12.45 0.38
N PHE A 110 4.24 12.12 -0.45
CA PHE A 110 2.94 12.80 -0.46
C PHE A 110 2.25 12.78 0.91
N ASP A 111 2.40 11.70 1.67
CA ASP A 111 1.76 11.54 2.98
C ASP A 111 2.31 12.51 4.03
N LEU A 112 3.50 13.09 3.81
CA LEU A 112 4.14 14.01 4.77
C LEU A 112 3.49 15.39 4.79
N TYR A 113 2.75 15.76 3.73
CA TYR A 113 2.15 17.07 3.55
C TYR A 113 0.64 17.03 3.72
N ASP A 114 0.06 18.21 3.97
CA ASP A 114 -1.40 18.37 4.10
C ASP A 114 -2.06 18.65 2.74
N ASP A 115 -1.43 18.21 1.65
CA ASP A 115 -1.95 18.38 0.31
C ASP A 115 -3.14 17.45 0.05
N ALA A 116 -4.11 17.92 -0.72
CA ALA A 116 -5.21 17.08 -1.17
C ALA A 116 -4.83 16.36 -2.46
N MET A 117 -5.35 15.14 -2.65
CA MET A 117 -5.16 14.38 -3.87
C MET A 117 -5.76 15.13 -5.07
N PRO A 118 -4.96 15.49 -6.10
CA PRO A 118 -5.44 16.39 -7.14
C PRO A 118 -6.52 15.77 -8.03
N SER A 119 -6.30 14.53 -8.49
CA SER A 119 -7.20 13.86 -9.42
C SER A 119 -7.34 12.36 -9.14
N LEU A 120 -8.36 11.75 -9.76
CA LEU A 120 -8.54 10.29 -9.69
C LEU A 120 -7.36 9.55 -10.33
N ALA A 121 -6.75 10.12 -11.37
CA ALA A 121 -5.55 9.57 -11.99
C ALA A 121 -4.33 9.60 -11.04
N ASP A 122 -4.16 10.66 -10.26
CA ASP A 122 -3.10 10.76 -9.25
C ASP A 122 -3.33 9.75 -8.12
N LEU A 123 -4.59 9.53 -7.70
CA LEU A 123 -4.93 8.50 -6.72
C LEU A 123 -4.63 7.09 -7.26
N ASP A 124 -4.92 6.82 -8.53
CA ASP A 124 -4.60 5.53 -9.16
C ASP A 124 -3.08 5.32 -9.22
N ALA A 125 -2.32 6.34 -9.62
CA ALA A 125 -0.86 6.29 -9.62
C ALA A 125 -0.30 6.05 -8.21
N TYR A 126 -0.83 6.75 -7.21
CA TYR A 126 -0.47 6.54 -5.80
C TYR A 126 -0.77 5.10 -5.35
N ALA A 127 -1.96 4.58 -5.67
CA ALA A 127 -2.37 3.23 -5.30
C ALA A 127 -1.52 2.15 -6.01
N GLU A 128 -1.13 2.38 -7.26
CA GLU A 128 -0.23 1.52 -8.01
C GLU A 128 1.17 1.51 -7.38
N GLN A 129 1.72 2.68 -7.07
CA GLN A 129 3.07 2.83 -6.52
C GLN A 129 3.18 2.39 -5.04
N THR A 130 2.09 2.36 -4.29
CA THR A 130 2.09 1.95 -2.88
C THR A 130 1.57 0.53 -2.67
N SER A 131 0.47 0.15 -3.31
CA SER A 131 -0.16 -1.17 -3.16
C SER A 131 0.15 -2.11 -4.32
N GLY A 132 0.12 -1.62 -5.57
CA GLY A 132 0.40 -2.42 -6.77
C GLY A 132 1.82 -2.95 -6.80
N ILE A 133 2.80 -2.11 -6.47
CA ILE A 133 4.20 -2.52 -6.32
C ILE A 133 4.33 -3.68 -5.32
N LEU A 134 3.62 -3.65 -4.20
CA LEU A 134 3.71 -4.71 -3.19
C LEU A 134 3.14 -6.05 -3.70
N PHE A 135 2.07 -6.03 -4.50
CA PHE A 135 1.59 -7.24 -5.16
C PHE A 135 2.64 -7.83 -6.11
N ALA A 136 3.25 -6.99 -6.94
CA ALA A 136 4.26 -7.42 -7.90
C ALA A 136 5.53 -7.96 -7.21
N LEU A 137 6.05 -7.26 -6.19
CA LEU A 137 7.23 -7.69 -5.43
C LEU A 137 6.96 -8.98 -4.63
N ALA A 138 5.78 -9.11 -4.02
CA ALA A 138 5.38 -10.32 -3.32
C ALA A 138 5.26 -11.51 -4.29
N ALA A 139 4.71 -11.31 -5.48
CA ALA A 139 4.66 -12.34 -6.51
C ALA A 139 6.07 -12.75 -6.97
N GLN A 140 6.99 -11.78 -7.12
CA GLN A 140 8.39 -12.08 -7.45
C GLN A 140 9.10 -12.89 -6.36
N ILE A 141 8.83 -12.62 -5.07
CA ILE A 141 9.34 -13.43 -3.95
C ILE A 141 8.87 -14.90 -4.06
N LEU A 142 7.66 -15.13 -4.55
CA LEU A 142 7.02 -16.44 -4.60
C LEU A 142 7.39 -17.24 -5.86
N GLY A 143 7.46 -16.61 -7.01
CA GLY A 143 7.61 -17.26 -8.31
C GLY A 143 8.79 -16.77 -9.16
N GLY A 144 9.62 -15.86 -8.62
CA GLY A 144 10.70 -15.25 -9.41
C GLY A 144 10.14 -14.33 -10.51
N THR A 145 10.72 -14.40 -11.70
CA THR A 145 10.32 -13.58 -12.86
C THR A 145 9.34 -14.28 -13.80
N ASP A 146 8.95 -15.52 -13.49
CA ASP A 146 8.04 -16.28 -14.33
C ASP A 146 6.66 -15.62 -14.38
N GLY A 147 6.13 -15.43 -15.59
CA GLY A 147 4.85 -14.77 -15.80
C GLY A 147 4.83 -13.27 -15.45
N ALA A 148 5.97 -12.56 -15.56
CA ALA A 148 6.10 -11.16 -15.17
C ALA A 148 5.02 -10.26 -15.79
N ASP A 149 4.68 -10.43 -17.07
CA ASP A 149 3.64 -9.64 -17.74
C ASP A 149 2.25 -9.89 -17.15
N ALA A 150 1.90 -11.14 -16.86
CA ALA A 150 0.64 -11.50 -16.21
C ALA A 150 0.58 -10.96 -14.77
N ILE A 151 1.70 -11.02 -14.04
CA ILE A 151 1.81 -10.44 -12.70
C ILE A 151 1.59 -8.93 -12.73
N VAL A 152 2.21 -8.21 -13.66
CA VAL A 152 2.03 -6.75 -13.80
C VAL A 152 0.59 -6.41 -14.19
N ALA A 153 0.01 -7.15 -15.16
CA ALA A 153 -1.38 -6.96 -15.59
C ALA A 153 -2.39 -7.18 -14.46
N ALA A 154 -2.09 -8.04 -13.50
CA ALA A 154 -2.92 -8.28 -12.32
C ALA A 154 -2.60 -7.31 -11.16
N ALA A 155 -1.32 -6.97 -10.93
CA ALA A 155 -0.87 -6.19 -9.79
C ALA A 155 -1.37 -4.73 -9.84
N THR A 156 -1.37 -4.09 -11.01
CA THR A 156 -1.88 -2.72 -11.17
C THR A 156 -3.36 -2.63 -10.76
N PRO A 157 -4.32 -3.37 -11.34
CA PRO A 157 -5.71 -3.26 -10.93
C PRO A 157 -5.98 -3.79 -9.51
N ALA A 158 -5.22 -4.78 -9.02
CA ALA A 158 -5.30 -5.20 -7.62
C ALA A 158 -4.85 -4.10 -6.68
N GLY A 159 -3.75 -3.40 -7.04
CA GLY A 159 -3.22 -2.26 -6.30
C GLY A 159 -4.21 -1.11 -6.22
N THR A 160 -4.79 -0.69 -7.34
CA THR A 160 -5.84 0.32 -7.38
C THR A 160 -7.04 -0.10 -6.51
N ALA A 161 -7.56 -1.31 -6.70
CA ALA A 161 -8.72 -1.78 -5.95
C ALA A 161 -8.48 -1.79 -4.44
N PHE A 162 -7.34 -2.38 -4.03
CA PHE A 162 -7.00 -2.52 -2.62
C PHE A 162 -6.61 -1.17 -2.01
N GLY A 163 -5.77 -0.39 -2.70
CA GLY A 163 -5.31 0.93 -2.23
C GLY A 163 -6.47 1.89 -2.03
N VAL A 164 -7.37 2.04 -3.02
CA VAL A 164 -8.56 2.90 -2.92
C VAL A 164 -9.50 2.41 -1.80
N ALA A 165 -9.76 1.10 -1.70
CA ALA A 165 -10.59 0.55 -0.62
C ALA A 165 -9.99 0.83 0.77
N GLN A 166 -8.66 0.77 0.91
CA GLN A 166 -7.97 1.11 2.16
C GLN A 166 -8.09 2.62 2.47
N ARG A 167 -7.95 3.52 1.49
CA ARG A 167 -8.14 4.97 1.70
C ARG A 167 -9.58 5.29 2.11
N LEU A 168 -10.56 4.63 1.51
CA LEU A 168 -11.95 4.73 1.94
C LEU A 168 -12.16 4.28 3.39
N ARG A 169 -11.54 3.16 3.79
CA ARG A 169 -11.59 2.66 5.17
C ARG A 169 -10.97 3.61 6.17
N THR A 170 -9.88 4.25 5.79
CA THR A 170 -9.13 5.16 6.67
C THR A 170 -9.57 6.62 6.57
N PHE A 171 -10.49 6.95 5.68
CA PHE A 171 -10.94 8.31 5.40
C PHE A 171 -11.22 9.17 6.66
N PRO A 172 -11.98 8.70 7.68
CA PRO A 172 -12.22 9.51 8.87
C PRO A 172 -10.96 9.84 9.67
N ARG A 173 -10.01 8.89 9.72
CA ARG A 173 -8.71 9.07 10.38
C ARG A 173 -7.82 10.02 9.58
N ASP A 174 -7.78 9.83 8.26
CA ASP A 174 -6.94 10.62 7.37
C ASP A 174 -7.43 12.08 7.37
N LEU A 175 -8.73 12.30 7.33
CA LEU A 175 -9.35 13.64 7.44
C LEU A 175 -9.03 14.32 8.80
N ALA A 176 -9.05 13.57 9.90
CA ALA A 176 -8.67 14.08 11.22
C ALA A 176 -7.19 14.54 11.28
N ARG A 177 -6.37 14.06 10.36
CA ARG A 177 -4.96 14.41 10.17
C ARG A 177 -4.73 15.43 9.05
N ARG A 178 -5.80 16.05 8.54
CA ARG A 178 -5.80 16.98 7.40
C ARG A 178 -5.32 16.35 6.09
N GLN A 179 -5.29 15.03 5.99
CA GLN A 179 -4.96 14.31 4.76
C GLN A 179 -6.25 14.03 3.98
N LEU A 180 -6.30 14.46 2.73
CA LEU A 180 -7.46 14.27 1.87
C LEU A 180 -7.07 13.46 0.63
N PHE A 181 -7.31 12.15 0.68
CA PHE A 181 -7.09 11.23 -0.44
C PHE A 181 -8.30 11.13 -1.40
N VAL A 182 -9.44 11.72 -1.06
CA VAL A 182 -10.55 11.84 -2.01
C VAL A 182 -10.17 12.90 -3.05
N PRO A 183 -10.12 12.53 -4.35
CA PRO A 183 -9.63 13.43 -5.39
C PRO A 183 -10.44 14.71 -5.53
N LEU A 184 -9.74 15.84 -5.69
CA LEU A 184 -10.39 17.15 -5.84
C LEU A 184 -11.26 17.24 -7.08
N ASP A 185 -10.85 16.64 -8.20
CA ASP A 185 -11.64 16.58 -9.43
C ASP A 185 -12.95 15.81 -9.23
N LEU A 186 -12.91 14.71 -8.48
CA LEU A 186 -14.09 13.92 -8.13
C LEU A 186 -15.01 14.68 -7.16
N LEU A 187 -14.45 15.36 -6.16
CA LEU A 187 -15.21 16.22 -5.25
C LEU A 187 -15.92 17.33 -6.02
N ALA A 188 -15.23 18.00 -6.96
CA ALA A 188 -15.80 19.03 -7.80
C ALA A 188 -16.98 18.52 -8.67
N GLN A 189 -16.88 17.29 -9.21
CA GLN A 189 -17.99 16.65 -9.95
C GLN A 189 -19.24 16.45 -9.09
N HIS A 190 -19.08 16.33 -7.78
CA HIS A 190 -20.18 16.20 -6.82
C HIS A 190 -20.51 17.52 -6.10
N GLY A 191 -19.96 18.64 -6.59
CA GLY A 191 -20.21 19.97 -6.06
C GLY A 191 -19.72 20.16 -4.63
N VAL A 192 -18.60 19.55 -4.25
CA VAL A 192 -18.00 19.61 -2.88
C VAL A 192 -16.61 20.24 -2.98
N THR A 193 -16.32 21.16 -2.06
CA THR A 193 -14.98 21.72 -1.87
C THR A 193 -14.26 21.10 -0.67
N ARG A 194 -12.94 21.29 -0.62
CA ARG A 194 -12.14 20.86 0.54
C ARG A 194 -12.59 21.57 1.81
N GLU A 195 -12.85 22.87 1.75
CA GLU A 195 -13.27 23.70 2.85
C GLU A 195 -14.62 23.23 3.45
N GLU A 196 -15.56 22.82 2.59
CA GLU A 196 -16.85 22.26 3.02
C GLU A 196 -16.66 20.93 3.77
N ILE A 197 -15.71 20.07 3.33
CA ILE A 197 -15.39 18.83 4.05
C ILE A 197 -14.78 19.13 5.41
N GLU A 198 -13.82 20.05 5.51
CA GLU A 198 -13.17 20.46 6.74
C GLU A 198 -14.19 21.11 7.71
N ALA A 199 -15.15 21.88 7.18
CA ALA A 199 -16.25 22.47 7.92
C ALA A 199 -17.40 21.49 8.24
N ARG A 200 -17.31 20.22 7.79
CA ARG A 200 -18.36 19.19 7.89
C ARG A 200 -19.70 19.62 7.25
N GLN A 201 -19.61 20.35 6.16
CA GLN A 201 -20.74 20.79 5.34
C GLN A 201 -20.91 19.87 4.14
N ASN A 202 -22.05 20.05 3.41
CA ASN A 202 -22.32 19.34 2.15
C ASN A 202 -22.15 17.81 2.22
N ALA A 203 -22.68 17.19 3.27
CA ALA A 203 -22.59 15.74 3.47
C ALA A 203 -23.17 14.90 2.31
N ALA A 204 -24.15 15.45 1.57
CA ALA A 204 -24.75 14.74 0.43
C ALA A 204 -23.78 14.63 -0.73
N GLY A 205 -23.10 15.72 -1.12
CA GLY A 205 -22.08 15.72 -2.15
C GLY A 205 -20.91 14.83 -1.79
N LEU A 206 -20.41 14.90 -0.55
CA LEU A 206 -19.34 14.03 -0.07
C LEU A 206 -19.73 12.55 -0.14
N ARG A 207 -20.96 12.17 0.25
CA ARG A 207 -21.46 10.79 0.10
C ARG A 207 -21.46 10.35 -1.36
N GLY A 208 -21.80 11.23 -2.29
CA GLY A 208 -21.75 11.00 -3.73
C GLY A 208 -20.33 10.69 -4.21
N ALA A 209 -19.36 11.53 -3.84
CA ALA A 209 -17.95 11.33 -4.20
C ALA A 209 -17.38 10.02 -3.61
N LEU A 210 -17.68 9.72 -2.35
CA LEU A 210 -17.26 8.46 -1.73
C LEU A 210 -17.94 7.22 -2.37
N ALA A 211 -19.19 7.35 -2.84
CA ALA A 211 -19.84 6.28 -3.59
C ALA A 211 -19.15 6.04 -4.95
N ALA A 212 -18.83 7.10 -5.68
CA ALA A 212 -18.09 7.01 -6.94
C ALA A 212 -16.71 6.35 -6.75
N LEU A 213 -15.99 6.66 -5.66
CA LEU A 213 -14.74 5.98 -5.33
C LEU A 213 -14.93 4.49 -5.02
N ARG A 214 -16.01 4.11 -4.34
CA ARG A 214 -16.32 2.67 -4.13
C ARG A 214 -16.57 1.96 -5.45
N ASP A 215 -17.27 2.60 -6.38
CA ASP A 215 -17.54 2.03 -7.70
C ASP A 215 -16.26 1.93 -8.54
N HIS A 216 -15.37 2.93 -8.44
CA HIS A 216 -14.05 2.88 -9.06
C HIS A 216 -13.22 1.69 -8.54
N ALA A 217 -13.18 1.47 -7.22
CA ALA A 217 -12.50 0.34 -6.62
C ALA A 217 -13.11 -1.01 -7.06
N ARG A 218 -14.46 -1.10 -7.21
CA ARG A 218 -15.12 -2.30 -7.75
C ARG A 218 -14.75 -2.56 -9.20
N ALA A 219 -14.71 -1.52 -10.03
CA ALA A 219 -14.29 -1.64 -11.42
C ALA A 219 -12.84 -2.12 -11.53
N ALA A 220 -11.93 -1.57 -10.72
CA ALA A 220 -10.55 -2.03 -10.63
C ALA A 220 -10.46 -3.51 -10.17
N PHE A 221 -11.23 -3.90 -9.15
CA PHE A 221 -11.29 -5.29 -8.71
C PHE A 221 -11.84 -6.23 -9.80
N GLY A 222 -12.80 -5.77 -10.61
CA GLY A 222 -13.29 -6.50 -11.78
C GLY A 222 -12.18 -6.75 -12.81
N ARG A 223 -11.33 -5.74 -13.08
CA ARG A 223 -10.16 -5.88 -13.97
C ARG A 223 -9.14 -6.87 -13.39
N PHE A 224 -8.86 -6.77 -12.09
CA PHE A 224 -7.99 -7.74 -11.42
C PHE A 224 -8.53 -9.18 -11.57
N ARG A 225 -9.82 -9.39 -11.31
CA ARG A 225 -10.45 -10.72 -11.47
C ARG A 225 -10.35 -11.26 -12.89
N ALA A 226 -10.41 -10.41 -13.88
CA ALA A 226 -10.26 -10.81 -15.29
C ALA A 226 -8.81 -11.24 -15.61
N ALA A 227 -7.81 -10.61 -14.99
CA ALA A 227 -6.38 -10.95 -15.16
C ALA A 227 -5.93 -12.11 -14.24
N ALA A 228 -6.65 -12.39 -13.15
CA ALA A 228 -6.25 -13.38 -12.14
C ALA A 228 -6.01 -14.82 -12.68
N PRO A 229 -6.76 -15.33 -13.67
CA PRO A 229 -6.51 -16.67 -14.22
C PRO A 229 -5.14 -16.85 -14.87
N ASP A 230 -4.48 -15.77 -15.31
CA ASP A 230 -3.17 -15.82 -15.96
C ASP A 230 -2.01 -15.75 -14.95
N ILE A 231 -2.31 -15.51 -13.66
CA ILE A 231 -1.30 -15.49 -12.60
C ILE A 231 -0.76 -16.91 -12.39
N PRO A 232 0.57 -17.11 -12.39
CA PRO A 232 1.14 -18.41 -12.04
C PRO A 232 0.68 -18.86 -10.65
N GLU A 233 0.34 -20.15 -10.50
CA GLU A 233 -0.19 -20.71 -9.25
C GLU A 233 0.75 -20.45 -8.06
N SER A 234 2.07 -20.52 -8.29
CA SER A 234 3.09 -20.20 -7.27
C SER A 234 2.96 -18.76 -6.74
N CYS A 235 2.50 -17.81 -7.58
CA CYS A 235 2.36 -16.40 -7.24
C CYS A 235 0.99 -16.04 -6.64
N ALA A 236 0.00 -16.92 -6.75
CA ALA A 236 -1.36 -16.67 -6.26
C ALA A 236 -1.44 -16.20 -4.78
N PRO A 237 -0.62 -16.71 -3.85
CA PRO A 237 -0.62 -16.23 -2.46
C PRO A 237 -0.33 -14.73 -2.30
N ALA A 238 0.41 -14.11 -3.22
CA ALA A 238 0.66 -12.67 -3.19
C ALA A 238 -0.63 -11.84 -3.32
N PHE A 239 -1.64 -12.37 -4.00
CA PHE A 239 -2.89 -11.69 -4.31
C PHE A 239 -4.05 -12.01 -3.37
N VAL A 240 -3.85 -12.90 -2.40
CA VAL A 240 -4.92 -13.31 -1.45
C VAL A 240 -5.53 -12.11 -0.73
N VAL A 241 -4.72 -11.11 -0.36
CA VAL A 241 -5.21 -9.92 0.34
C VAL A 241 -6.19 -9.09 -0.50
N ALA A 242 -6.14 -9.18 -1.83
CA ALA A 242 -7.10 -8.50 -2.70
C ALA A 242 -8.53 -9.04 -2.53
N ALA A 243 -8.69 -10.30 -2.06
CA ALA A 243 -10.01 -10.87 -1.77
C ALA A 243 -10.76 -10.13 -0.64
N LEU A 244 -10.08 -9.28 0.13
CA LEU A 244 -10.71 -8.44 1.15
C LEU A 244 -11.43 -7.22 0.56
N VAL A 245 -11.19 -6.86 -0.70
CA VAL A 245 -11.81 -5.67 -1.33
C VAL A 245 -13.33 -5.75 -1.37
N PRO A 246 -13.98 -6.82 -1.90
CA PRO A 246 -15.44 -6.88 -1.95
C PRO A 246 -16.12 -6.79 -0.57
N PRO A 247 -15.73 -7.56 0.47
CA PRO A 247 -16.37 -7.45 1.78
C PRO A 247 -16.12 -6.12 2.46
N LEU A 248 -14.95 -5.48 2.22
CA LEU A 248 -14.68 -4.14 2.75
C LEU A 248 -15.60 -3.10 2.11
N LEU A 249 -15.75 -3.11 0.79
CA LEU A 249 -16.65 -2.19 0.08
C LEU A 249 -18.10 -2.39 0.48
N ALA A 250 -18.56 -3.65 0.65
CA ALA A 250 -19.90 -3.94 1.13
C ALA A 250 -20.17 -3.39 2.54
N ARG A 251 -19.19 -3.47 3.44
CA ARG A 251 -19.29 -2.83 4.78
C ARG A 251 -19.37 -1.32 4.72
N LEU A 252 -18.59 -0.70 3.81
CA LEU A 252 -18.62 0.75 3.61
C LEU A 252 -19.95 1.21 3.01
N ASP A 253 -20.59 0.42 2.15
CA ASP A 253 -21.94 0.70 1.65
C ASP A 253 -22.99 0.61 2.75
N ALA A 254 -22.94 -0.45 3.57
CA ALA A 254 -23.86 -0.60 4.69
C ALA A 254 -23.73 0.56 5.68
N ALA A 255 -22.50 0.98 6.03
CA ALA A 255 -22.26 2.14 6.89
C ALA A 255 -22.70 3.47 6.28
N ALA A 256 -22.73 3.60 4.95
CA ALA A 256 -23.20 4.80 4.27
C ALA A 256 -24.73 4.87 4.15
N ALA A 257 -25.42 3.73 4.26
CA ALA A 257 -26.87 3.61 4.21
C ALA A 257 -27.54 3.84 5.59
N ASP A 258 -26.78 3.69 6.68
CA ASP A 258 -27.23 3.91 8.05
C ASP A 258 -26.68 5.28 8.53
N PRO A 259 -27.49 6.37 8.54
CA PRO A 259 -27.01 7.75 8.75
C PRO A 259 -26.69 8.05 10.22
#